data_d1f9b8273eb71d1b7e9812700204d55b
#
_entry.id   d1f9b8273eb71d1b7e9812700204d55b
#
_cell.length_a   1.000
_cell.length_b   1.000
_cell.length_c   1.000
_cell.angle_alpha   90.00
_cell.angle_beta   90.00
_cell.angle_gamma   90.00
#
_symmetry.space_group_name_H-M   'P 1'
#
loop_
_entity.id
_entity.type
_entity.pdbx_description
1 polymer ?
#
loop_
_entity_poly.entity_id
_entity_poly.type
_entity_poly.pdbx_seq_one_letter_code
_entity_poly.pdbx_strand_id
1 'polypeptide(L)'
;MHFHLPKPLHGWREFAGEVGIIVVGVLIALGAEQVVEDLHWRHEVSEAKAALRGEIYGHSYGATEVTMAEPCVDEQLMGLEKALLAPGPYKPVALYTETPNFRFTYRAPSRSWSDNVWRSMVGEGVMSHFDRDLQLQLAGHYAQVVEQGQRVAEANAIMFRMRVLAQPIQPDAATRTALASELEQARGIYSLMTLVSNELLRDAQDMGFPPDTKSIAKDLRTSGTLTFCRANHFPLGTPNAQAPH
;
A
#
# COMPACT_ATOMS: atom_id res chain seq x y z
N MET A 1 -19.34 -41.46 57.74
CA MET A 1 -18.60 -41.24 56.48
C MET A 1 -17.77 -42.49 56.24
N HIS A 2 -18.11 -43.33 55.26
CA HIS A 2 -17.33 -44.50 54.91
C HIS A 2 -16.27 -44.05 53.86
N PHE A 3 -15.01 -43.99 54.29
CA PHE A 3 -13.87 -43.84 53.40
C PHE A 3 -13.65 -45.19 52.69
N HIS A 4 -14.00 -45.29 51.44
CA HIS A 4 -13.57 -46.37 50.57
C HIS A 4 -12.09 -46.13 50.20
N LEU A 5 -11.20 -46.81 50.91
CA LEU A 5 -9.81 -46.92 50.50
C LEU A 5 -9.75 -47.65 49.13
N PRO A 6 -9.01 -47.12 48.16
CA PRO A 6 -8.83 -47.82 46.89
C PRO A 6 -8.15 -49.15 47.14
N LYS A 7 -8.64 -50.23 46.48
CA LYS A 7 -8.03 -51.58 46.60
C LYS A 7 -6.57 -51.49 46.12
N PRO A 8 -5.66 -52.17 46.83
CA PRO A 8 -4.25 -52.23 46.40
C PRO A 8 -4.18 -52.87 44.99
N LEU A 9 -3.43 -52.26 44.07
CA LEU A 9 -3.16 -52.72 42.74
C LEU A 9 -2.56 -54.11 42.74
N HIS A 10 -3.21 -55.11 42.14
CA HIS A 10 -2.77 -56.49 42.07
C HIS A 10 -1.82 -56.70 40.87
N GLY A 11 -0.58 -56.23 41.02
CA GLY A 11 0.53 -56.53 40.13
C GLY A 11 0.89 -55.42 39.15
N TRP A 12 2.18 -55.38 38.76
CA TRP A 12 2.76 -54.42 37.83
C TRP A 12 2.03 -54.37 36.47
N ARG A 13 1.53 -55.50 36.00
CA ARG A 13 0.82 -55.59 34.69
C ARG A 13 -0.53 -54.88 34.71
N GLU A 14 -1.27 -54.91 35.76
CA GLU A 14 -2.56 -54.24 35.93
C GLU A 14 -2.36 -52.74 36.07
N PHE A 15 -1.38 -52.29 36.83
CA PHE A 15 -0.95 -50.89 36.94
C PHE A 15 -0.51 -50.34 35.57
N ALA A 16 0.32 -51.07 34.85
CA ALA A 16 0.77 -50.66 33.53
C ALA A 16 -0.38 -50.56 32.51
N GLY A 17 -1.39 -51.43 32.59
CA GLY A 17 -2.60 -51.40 31.80
C GLY A 17 -3.45 -50.14 32.08
N GLU A 18 -3.68 -49.81 33.36
CA GLU A 18 -4.45 -48.61 33.74
C GLU A 18 -3.75 -47.32 33.35
N VAL A 19 -2.44 -47.22 33.58
CA VAL A 19 -1.63 -46.07 33.15
C VAL A 19 -1.62 -45.98 31.61
N GLY A 20 -1.49 -47.11 30.90
CA GLY A 20 -1.53 -47.15 29.45
C GLY A 20 -2.83 -46.60 28.84
N ILE A 21 -3.98 -46.98 29.42
CA ILE A 21 -5.29 -46.46 28.97
C ILE A 21 -5.39 -44.95 29.18
N ILE A 22 -4.93 -44.44 30.34
CA ILE A 22 -4.94 -43.01 30.64
C ILE A 22 -4.04 -42.24 29.63
N VAL A 23 -2.83 -42.75 29.43
CA VAL A 23 -1.87 -42.11 28.47
C VAL A 23 -2.44 -42.09 27.05
N VAL A 24 -3.01 -43.22 26.59
CA VAL A 24 -3.63 -43.29 25.27
C VAL A 24 -4.83 -42.32 25.17
N GLY A 25 -5.67 -42.24 26.20
CA GLY A 25 -6.78 -41.29 26.25
C GLY A 25 -6.34 -39.83 26.13
N VAL A 26 -5.27 -39.44 26.87
CA VAL A 26 -4.69 -38.11 26.83
C VAL A 26 -4.06 -37.83 25.45
N LEU A 27 -3.35 -38.79 24.86
CA LEU A 27 -2.76 -38.61 23.51
C LEU A 27 -3.82 -38.46 22.43
N ILE A 28 -4.95 -39.19 22.52
CA ILE A 28 -6.07 -39.02 21.58
C ILE A 28 -6.71 -37.65 21.76
N ALA A 29 -6.92 -37.20 23.00
CA ALA A 29 -7.50 -35.88 23.25
C ALA A 29 -6.61 -34.75 22.72
N LEU A 30 -5.32 -34.77 23.02
CA LEU A 30 -4.33 -33.80 22.51
C LEU A 30 -4.21 -33.84 20.99
N GLY A 31 -4.23 -35.02 20.38
CA GLY A 31 -4.20 -35.18 18.92
C GLY A 31 -5.46 -34.63 18.26
N ALA A 32 -6.64 -34.82 18.86
CA ALA A 32 -7.88 -34.26 18.35
C ALA A 32 -7.90 -32.71 18.46
N GLU A 33 -7.43 -32.17 19.59
CA GLU A 33 -7.28 -30.73 19.80
C GLU A 33 -6.35 -30.10 18.74
N GLN A 34 -5.20 -30.71 18.49
CA GLN A 34 -4.24 -30.26 17.48
C GLN A 34 -4.85 -30.23 16.06
N VAL A 35 -5.66 -31.22 15.70
CA VAL A 35 -6.34 -31.25 14.41
C VAL A 35 -7.36 -30.12 14.28
N VAL A 36 -8.14 -29.86 15.34
CA VAL A 36 -9.12 -28.77 15.36
C VAL A 36 -8.42 -27.42 15.22
N GLU A 37 -7.34 -27.22 15.97
CA GLU A 37 -6.54 -25.99 15.90
C GLU A 37 -5.93 -25.78 14.52
N ASP A 38 -5.37 -26.81 13.90
CA ASP A 38 -4.79 -26.74 12.54
C ASP A 38 -5.85 -26.38 11.49
N LEU A 39 -7.05 -26.93 11.60
CA LEU A 39 -8.17 -26.58 10.71
C LEU A 39 -8.63 -25.14 10.91
N HIS A 40 -8.69 -24.67 12.16
CA HIS A 40 -9.01 -23.29 12.48
C HIS A 40 -8.01 -22.33 11.84
N TRP A 41 -6.72 -22.52 12.07
CA TRP A 41 -5.68 -21.65 11.48
C TRP A 41 -5.63 -21.68 9.97
N ARG A 42 -5.89 -22.81 9.34
CA ARG A 42 -6.01 -22.89 7.86
C ARG A 42 -7.15 -22.02 7.34
N HIS A 43 -8.28 -21.99 8.04
CA HIS A 43 -9.40 -21.13 7.69
C HIS A 43 -9.05 -19.65 7.84
N GLU A 44 -8.53 -19.27 9.01
CA GLU A 44 -8.08 -17.89 9.29
C GLU A 44 -7.05 -17.37 8.28
N VAL A 45 -6.04 -18.17 7.95
CA VAL A 45 -5.04 -17.83 6.93
C VAL A 45 -5.68 -17.65 5.55
N SER A 46 -6.68 -18.46 5.21
CA SER A 46 -7.39 -18.33 3.92
C SER A 46 -8.17 -17.02 3.83
N GLU A 47 -8.90 -16.65 4.89
CA GLU A 47 -9.64 -15.39 4.98
C GLU A 47 -8.68 -14.19 4.95
N ALA A 48 -7.59 -14.28 5.71
CA ALA A 48 -6.53 -13.29 5.74
C ALA A 48 -5.93 -13.03 4.34
N LYS A 49 -5.62 -14.08 3.59
CA LYS A 49 -5.14 -13.96 2.21
C LYS A 49 -6.16 -13.30 1.28
N ALA A 50 -7.45 -13.55 1.48
CA ALA A 50 -8.49 -12.91 0.68
C ALA A 50 -8.60 -11.41 0.98
N ALA A 51 -8.51 -11.01 2.25
CA ALA A 51 -8.51 -9.62 2.67
C ALA A 51 -7.25 -8.86 2.20
N LEU A 52 -6.06 -9.47 2.35
CA LEU A 52 -4.80 -8.92 1.82
C LEU A 52 -4.85 -8.70 0.31
N ARG A 53 -5.46 -9.62 -0.45
CA ARG A 53 -5.63 -9.46 -1.90
C ARG A 53 -6.40 -8.19 -2.24
N GLY A 54 -7.43 -7.85 -1.47
CA GLY A 54 -8.20 -6.61 -1.65
C GLY A 54 -7.38 -5.36 -1.38
N GLU A 55 -6.59 -5.35 -0.30
CA GLU A 55 -5.75 -4.20 0.05
C GLU A 55 -4.58 -4.03 -0.93
N ILE A 56 -3.90 -5.12 -1.31
CA ILE A 56 -2.80 -5.11 -2.30
C ILE A 56 -3.32 -4.73 -3.71
N TYR A 57 -4.57 -5.10 -4.05
CA TYR A 57 -5.21 -4.57 -5.27
C TYR A 57 -5.29 -3.04 -5.23
N GLY A 58 -5.68 -2.45 -4.10
CA GLY A 58 -5.68 -1.00 -3.91
C GLY A 58 -4.31 -0.37 -4.10
N HIS A 59 -3.25 -1.00 -3.57
CA HIS A 59 -1.86 -0.57 -3.79
C HIS A 59 -1.46 -0.65 -5.26
N SER A 60 -1.77 -1.75 -5.93
CA SER A 60 -1.47 -1.95 -7.36
C SER A 60 -2.21 -0.94 -8.24
N TYR A 61 -3.47 -0.62 -7.91
CA TYR A 61 -4.22 0.43 -8.57
C TYR A 61 -3.55 1.80 -8.40
N GLY A 62 -3.20 2.18 -7.16
CA GLY A 62 -2.52 3.43 -6.86
C GLY A 62 -1.15 3.54 -7.53
N ALA A 63 -0.36 2.47 -7.48
CA ALA A 63 0.95 2.37 -8.12
C ALA A 63 0.84 2.56 -9.64
N THR A 64 -0.13 1.91 -10.28
CA THR A 64 -0.36 2.08 -11.72
C THR A 64 -0.82 3.51 -12.06
N GLU A 65 -1.66 4.14 -11.22
CA GLU A 65 -2.05 5.54 -11.42
C GLU A 65 -0.85 6.48 -11.34
N VAL A 66 0.04 6.29 -10.36
CA VAL A 66 1.26 7.09 -10.19
C VAL A 66 2.17 6.96 -11.41
N THR A 67 2.49 5.73 -11.85
CA THR A 67 3.37 5.50 -12.99
C THR A 67 2.80 6.05 -14.29
N MET A 68 1.48 5.97 -14.49
CA MET A 68 0.82 6.55 -15.67
C MET A 68 0.74 8.07 -15.64
N ALA A 69 0.59 8.67 -14.46
CA ALA A 69 0.44 10.10 -14.30
C ALA A 69 1.79 10.85 -14.28
N GLU A 70 2.90 10.16 -14.01
CA GLU A 70 4.21 10.78 -13.82
C GLU A 70 4.61 11.74 -14.95
N PRO A 71 4.55 11.39 -16.26
CA PRO A 71 4.92 12.32 -17.31
C PRO A 71 4.01 13.56 -17.37
N CYS A 72 2.75 13.41 -17.03
CA CYS A 72 1.81 14.53 -16.95
C CYS A 72 2.17 15.46 -15.80
N VAL A 73 2.52 14.93 -14.63
CA VAL A 73 2.90 15.73 -13.46
C VAL A 73 4.21 16.48 -13.73
N ASP A 74 5.19 15.80 -14.33
CA ASP A 74 6.48 16.40 -14.68
C ASP A 74 6.32 17.56 -15.67
N GLU A 75 5.53 17.38 -16.73
CA GLU A 75 5.24 18.43 -17.71
C GLU A 75 4.55 19.66 -17.08
N GLN A 76 3.60 19.44 -16.15
CA GLN A 76 2.95 20.52 -15.41
C GLN A 76 3.96 21.29 -14.54
N LEU A 77 4.83 20.58 -13.80
CA LEU A 77 5.83 21.19 -12.91
C LEU A 77 6.89 21.94 -13.72
N MET A 78 7.36 21.39 -14.84
CA MET A 78 8.26 22.09 -15.77
C MET A 78 7.63 23.35 -16.35
N GLY A 79 6.34 23.30 -16.70
CA GLY A 79 5.60 24.46 -17.18
C GLY A 79 5.51 25.58 -16.15
N LEU A 80 5.26 25.23 -14.87
CA LEU A 80 5.25 26.17 -13.75
C LEU A 80 6.62 26.78 -13.52
N GLU A 81 7.67 25.98 -13.52
CA GLU A 81 9.04 26.44 -13.35
C GLU A 81 9.45 27.42 -14.46
N LYS A 82 9.21 27.06 -15.71
CA LYS A 82 9.47 27.90 -16.86
C LYS A 82 8.76 29.25 -16.76
N ALA A 83 7.48 29.26 -16.36
CA ALA A 83 6.72 30.49 -16.18
C ALA A 83 7.24 31.32 -14.99
N LEU A 84 7.66 30.67 -13.91
CA LEU A 84 8.21 31.33 -12.72
C LEU A 84 9.55 32.00 -13.01
N LEU A 85 10.42 31.33 -13.77
CA LEU A 85 11.76 31.84 -14.09
C LEU A 85 11.75 32.85 -15.26
N ALA A 86 10.64 33.02 -15.97
CA ALA A 86 10.52 34.03 -17.02
C ALA A 86 10.69 35.47 -16.46
N PRO A 87 11.29 36.37 -17.23
CA PRO A 87 11.43 37.77 -16.78
C PRO A 87 10.05 38.46 -16.61
N GLY A 88 9.96 39.34 -15.61
CA GLY A 88 8.73 40.13 -15.38
C GLY A 88 7.74 39.48 -14.39
N PRO A 89 6.49 39.95 -14.36
CA PRO A 89 5.47 39.42 -13.48
C PRO A 89 5.13 37.97 -13.84
N TYR A 90 5.01 37.11 -12.83
CA TYR A 90 4.51 35.75 -13.03
C TYR A 90 3.01 35.78 -13.37
N LYS A 91 2.60 35.03 -14.35
CA LYS A 91 1.22 34.79 -14.73
C LYS A 91 0.88 33.31 -14.56
N PRO A 92 -0.26 32.97 -13.91
CA PRO A 92 -0.67 31.58 -13.75
C PRO A 92 -0.69 30.85 -15.09
N VAL A 93 -0.20 29.61 -15.10
CA VAL A 93 -0.27 28.70 -16.27
C VAL A 93 -1.64 28.00 -16.26
N ALA A 94 -1.71 26.70 -16.42
CA ALA A 94 -2.95 25.95 -16.26
C ALA A 94 -3.32 25.82 -14.78
N LEU A 95 -4.61 25.97 -14.46
CA LEU A 95 -5.11 25.78 -13.11
C LEU A 95 -6.06 24.60 -13.05
N TYR A 96 -5.86 23.74 -12.10
CA TYR A 96 -6.81 22.69 -11.75
C TYR A 96 -7.77 23.20 -10.68
N THR A 97 -9.07 23.01 -10.88
CA THR A 97 -10.11 23.45 -9.97
C THR A 97 -10.95 22.24 -9.56
N GLU A 98 -10.88 21.78 -8.32
CA GLU A 98 -11.76 20.73 -7.79
C GLU A 98 -13.12 21.26 -7.37
N THR A 99 -13.12 22.47 -6.81
CA THR A 99 -14.32 23.18 -6.41
C THR A 99 -14.18 24.66 -6.77
N PRO A 100 -15.26 25.43 -6.88
CA PRO A 100 -15.21 26.85 -7.22
C PRO A 100 -14.23 27.69 -6.38
N ASN A 101 -13.98 27.27 -5.14
CA ASN A 101 -13.13 27.99 -4.19
C ASN A 101 -11.73 27.38 -4.01
N PHE A 102 -11.44 26.26 -4.70
CA PHE A 102 -10.17 25.52 -4.54
C PHE A 102 -9.45 25.40 -5.86
N ARG A 103 -8.39 26.19 -6.05
CA ARG A 103 -7.52 26.16 -7.21
C ARG A 103 -6.17 25.58 -6.82
N PHE A 104 -5.72 24.62 -7.59
CA PHE A 104 -4.38 24.07 -7.51
C PHE A 104 -3.56 24.45 -8.72
N THR A 105 -2.25 24.51 -8.55
CA THR A 105 -1.32 24.88 -9.62
C THR A 105 -1.00 23.71 -10.54
N TYR A 106 -1.14 22.49 -10.05
CA TYR A 106 -0.99 21.25 -10.84
C TYR A 106 -1.88 20.14 -10.29
N ARG A 107 -2.10 19.11 -11.09
CA ARG A 107 -2.86 17.91 -10.71
C ARG A 107 -1.96 16.69 -10.64
N ALA A 108 -1.99 15.98 -9.51
CA ALA A 108 -1.23 14.78 -9.30
C ALA A 108 -2.06 13.71 -8.55
N PRO A 109 -1.67 12.43 -8.59
CA PRO A 109 -2.28 11.40 -7.76
C PRO A 109 -2.13 11.71 -6.27
N SER A 110 -3.23 11.61 -5.53
CA SER A 110 -3.28 11.91 -4.08
C SER A 110 -4.15 10.89 -3.37
N ARG A 111 -3.80 9.59 -3.51
CA ARG A 111 -4.52 8.50 -2.86
C ARG A 111 -3.93 8.18 -1.51
N SER A 112 -4.79 7.67 -0.61
CA SER A 112 -4.32 7.06 0.63
C SER A 112 -3.70 5.69 0.33
N TRP A 113 -2.64 5.37 1.05
CA TRP A 113 -1.96 4.07 1.05
C TRP A 113 -2.27 3.40 2.38
N SER A 114 -3.21 2.43 2.35
CA SER A 114 -3.71 1.76 3.55
C SER A 114 -2.85 0.56 3.92
N ASP A 115 -2.60 0.37 5.20
CA ASP A 115 -1.97 -0.80 5.79
C ASP A 115 -2.87 -1.43 6.88
N ASN A 116 -4.16 -1.13 6.85
CA ASN A 116 -5.08 -1.47 7.94
C ASN A 116 -5.29 -2.99 8.06
N VAL A 117 -5.45 -3.69 6.94
CA VAL A 117 -5.61 -5.15 6.91
C VAL A 117 -4.36 -5.82 7.46
N TRP A 118 -3.20 -5.40 6.98
CA TRP A 118 -1.92 -5.90 7.47
C TRP A 118 -1.76 -5.73 8.98
N ARG A 119 -2.00 -4.53 9.49
CA ARG A 119 -1.88 -4.25 10.94
C ARG A 119 -2.86 -5.05 11.79
N SER A 120 -4.10 -5.24 11.30
CA SER A 120 -5.08 -6.09 11.98
C SER A 120 -4.55 -7.52 12.12
N MET A 121 -4.09 -8.11 11.02
CA MET A 121 -3.59 -9.49 11.00
C MET A 121 -2.33 -9.70 11.84
N VAL A 122 -1.44 -8.71 11.88
CA VAL A 122 -0.28 -8.73 12.79
C VAL A 122 -0.75 -8.67 14.24
N GLY A 123 -1.71 -7.79 14.55
CA GLY A 123 -2.26 -7.65 15.89
C GLY A 123 -3.03 -8.89 16.38
N GLU A 124 -3.70 -9.59 15.50
CA GLU A 124 -4.45 -10.82 15.78
C GLU A 124 -3.57 -12.08 15.80
N GLY A 125 -2.31 -11.97 15.41
CA GLY A 125 -1.36 -13.09 15.40
C GLY A 125 -1.49 -14.02 14.20
N VAL A 126 -2.44 -13.80 13.28
CA VAL A 126 -2.68 -14.64 12.10
C VAL A 126 -1.45 -14.76 11.22
N MET A 127 -0.65 -13.68 11.16
CA MET A 127 0.58 -13.65 10.35
C MET A 127 1.61 -14.70 10.76
N SER A 128 1.63 -15.13 12.01
CA SER A 128 2.56 -16.18 12.49
C SER A 128 2.29 -17.56 11.85
N HIS A 129 1.11 -17.75 11.27
CA HIS A 129 0.69 -19.00 10.60
C HIS A 129 0.86 -18.96 9.07
N PHE A 130 1.37 -17.85 8.54
CA PHE A 130 1.76 -17.76 7.13
C PHE A 130 3.13 -18.41 6.90
N ASP A 131 3.42 -18.76 5.66
CA ASP A 131 4.76 -19.15 5.25
C ASP A 131 5.77 -18.04 5.57
N ARG A 132 6.97 -18.44 6.03
CA ARG A 132 7.98 -17.49 6.52
C ARG A 132 8.46 -16.52 5.46
N ASP A 133 8.64 -16.98 4.25
CA ASP A 133 9.12 -16.14 3.14
C ASP A 133 8.04 -15.12 2.76
N LEU A 134 6.77 -15.55 2.72
CA LEU A 134 5.65 -14.65 2.47
C LEU A 134 5.48 -13.61 3.59
N GLN A 135 5.71 -13.98 4.88
CA GLN A 135 5.70 -13.02 5.98
C GLN A 135 6.72 -11.89 5.76
N LEU A 136 7.95 -12.24 5.35
CA LEU A 136 9.03 -11.28 5.12
C LEU A 136 8.74 -10.38 3.91
N GLN A 137 8.23 -10.95 2.83
CA GLN A 137 7.85 -10.21 1.63
C GLN A 137 6.70 -9.22 1.93
N LEU A 138 5.66 -9.66 2.64
CA LEU A 138 4.57 -8.78 3.07
C LEU A 138 5.07 -7.66 3.98
N ALA A 139 5.95 -7.95 4.94
CA ALA A 139 6.52 -6.93 5.82
C ALA A 139 7.30 -5.87 5.02
N GLY A 140 8.08 -6.28 4.02
CA GLY A 140 8.80 -5.38 3.12
C GLY A 140 7.85 -4.53 2.28
N HIS A 141 6.85 -5.15 1.66
CA HIS A 141 5.82 -4.47 0.87
C HIS A 141 5.09 -3.40 1.69
N TYR A 142 4.63 -3.74 2.89
CA TYR A 142 3.90 -2.79 3.74
C TYR A 142 4.78 -1.68 4.32
N ALA A 143 6.07 -1.92 4.51
CA ALA A 143 7.02 -0.85 4.84
C ALA A 143 7.09 0.19 3.71
N GLN A 144 7.17 -0.25 2.45
CA GLN A 144 7.15 0.65 1.28
C GLN A 144 5.79 1.37 1.12
N VAL A 145 4.67 0.70 1.43
CA VAL A 145 3.33 1.30 1.41
C VAL A 145 3.23 2.47 2.39
N VAL A 146 3.73 2.30 3.62
CA VAL A 146 3.76 3.37 4.63
C VAL A 146 4.61 4.55 4.16
N GLU A 147 5.80 4.29 3.63
CA GLU A 147 6.65 5.35 3.07
C GLU A 147 6.00 6.07 1.88
N GLN A 148 5.31 5.33 1.01
CA GLN A 148 4.59 5.93 -0.11
C GLN A 148 3.48 6.87 0.37
N GLY A 149 2.75 6.50 1.43
CA GLY A 149 1.78 7.36 2.09
C GLY A 149 2.39 8.66 2.64
N GLN A 150 3.59 8.58 3.22
CA GLN A 150 4.34 9.75 3.71
C GLN A 150 4.75 10.67 2.55
N ARG A 151 5.24 10.11 1.43
CA ARG A 151 5.58 10.89 0.23
C ARG A 151 4.36 11.63 -0.36
N VAL A 152 3.19 10.98 -0.38
CA VAL A 152 1.94 11.65 -0.79
C VAL A 152 1.61 12.81 0.12
N ALA A 153 1.76 12.66 1.44
CA ALA A 153 1.51 13.73 2.39
C ALA A 153 2.49 14.91 2.18
N GLU A 154 3.76 14.63 1.94
CA GLU A 154 4.78 15.65 1.64
C GLU A 154 4.49 16.37 0.32
N ALA A 155 4.20 15.63 -0.76
CA ALA A 155 3.83 16.19 -2.05
C ALA A 155 2.59 17.10 -1.95
N ASN A 156 1.59 16.71 -1.17
CA ASN A 156 0.41 17.53 -0.90
C ASN A 156 0.78 18.81 -0.14
N ALA A 157 1.67 18.73 0.87
CA ALA A 157 2.13 19.90 1.60
C ALA A 157 2.85 20.90 0.68
N ILE A 158 3.69 20.43 -0.23
CA ILE A 158 4.33 21.27 -1.26
C ILE A 158 3.25 21.90 -2.16
N MET A 159 2.32 21.11 -2.67
CA MET A 159 1.24 21.59 -3.52
C MET A 159 0.43 22.71 -2.84
N PHE A 160 0.18 22.61 -1.54
CA PHE A 160 -0.49 23.67 -0.77
C PHE A 160 0.37 24.93 -0.65
N ARG A 161 1.69 24.82 -0.43
CA ARG A 161 2.59 25.99 -0.41
C ARG A 161 2.65 26.67 -1.78
N MET A 162 2.59 25.89 -2.85
CA MET A 162 2.62 26.38 -4.23
C MET A 162 1.33 27.08 -4.69
N ARG A 163 0.26 27.11 -3.86
CA ARG A 163 -0.99 27.81 -4.21
C ARG A 163 -0.82 29.30 -4.50
N VAL A 164 0.22 29.92 -4.02
CA VAL A 164 0.57 31.30 -4.36
C VAL A 164 0.72 31.50 -5.89
N LEU A 165 1.12 30.45 -6.63
CA LEU A 165 1.23 30.47 -8.07
C LEU A 165 -0.14 30.29 -8.80
N ALA A 166 -1.24 30.16 -8.07
CA ALA A 166 -2.57 30.16 -8.67
C ALA A 166 -3.08 31.57 -9.03
N GLN A 167 -2.31 32.61 -8.74
CA GLN A 167 -2.64 34.01 -9.03
C GLN A 167 -1.42 34.77 -9.54
N PRO A 168 -1.62 35.89 -10.26
CA PRO A 168 -0.50 36.74 -10.68
C PRO A 168 0.27 37.29 -9.50
N ILE A 169 1.60 37.18 -9.55
CA ILE A 169 2.50 37.73 -8.52
C ILE A 169 3.70 38.44 -9.14
N GLN A 170 4.35 39.29 -8.39
CA GLN A 170 5.63 39.92 -8.77
C GLN A 170 6.72 39.44 -7.81
N PRO A 171 7.22 38.21 -7.95
CA PRO A 171 8.22 37.66 -7.05
C PRO A 171 9.58 38.32 -7.30
N ASP A 172 10.29 38.64 -6.22
CA ASP A 172 11.69 38.99 -6.30
C ASP A 172 12.56 37.74 -6.58
N ALA A 173 13.86 37.93 -6.77
CA ALA A 173 14.78 36.84 -7.10
C ALA A 173 14.82 35.76 -6.02
N ALA A 174 14.80 36.14 -4.75
CA ALA A 174 14.82 35.18 -3.65
C ALA A 174 13.56 34.33 -3.59
N THR A 175 12.40 34.96 -3.76
CA THR A 175 11.09 34.27 -3.83
C THR A 175 11.04 33.32 -5.03
N ARG A 176 11.54 33.74 -6.21
CA ARG A 176 11.62 32.86 -7.39
C ARG A 176 12.46 31.61 -7.10
N THR A 177 13.65 31.80 -6.53
CA THR A 177 14.54 30.68 -6.19
C THR A 177 13.90 29.74 -5.18
N ALA A 178 13.24 30.25 -4.15
CA ALA A 178 12.56 29.44 -3.15
C ALA A 178 11.41 28.61 -3.78
N LEU A 179 10.58 29.23 -4.61
CA LEU A 179 9.48 28.53 -5.28
C LEU A 179 9.98 27.52 -6.33
N ALA A 180 11.06 27.83 -7.06
CA ALA A 180 11.70 26.87 -7.97
C ALA A 180 12.24 25.65 -7.21
N SER A 181 12.84 25.86 -6.04
CA SER A 181 13.29 24.74 -5.19
C SER A 181 12.14 23.84 -4.73
N GLU A 182 10.97 24.41 -4.40
CA GLU A 182 9.77 23.63 -4.06
C GLU A 182 9.26 22.82 -5.26
N LEU A 183 9.30 23.38 -6.48
CA LEU A 183 8.95 22.65 -7.70
C LEU A 183 9.88 21.47 -7.95
N GLU A 184 11.18 21.67 -7.82
CA GLU A 184 12.17 20.59 -7.96
C GLU A 184 12.01 19.52 -6.88
N GLN A 185 11.73 19.90 -5.63
CA GLN A 185 11.42 18.95 -4.58
C GLN A 185 10.18 18.12 -4.92
N ALA A 186 9.12 18.74 -5.42
CA ALA A 186 7.92 18.03 -5.87
C ALA A 186 8.26 17.01 -6.98
N ARG A 187 9.05 17.41 -7.99
CA ARG A 187 9.49 16.51 -9.07
C ARG A 187 10.26 15.32 -8.51
N GLY A 188 11.21 15.56 -7.62
CA GLY A 188 11.97 14.48 -6.96
C GLY A 188 11.08 13.49 -6.20
N ILE A 189 10.08 13.99 -5.47
CA ILE A 189 9.13 13.13 -4.75
C ILE A 189 8.32 12.28 -5.73
N TYR A 190 7.77 12.84 -6.82
CA TYR A 190 7.00 12.06 -7.79
C TYR A 190 7.86 11.04 -8.53
N SER A 191 9.11 11.34 -8.84
CA SER A 191 10.05 10.37 -9.41
C SER A 191 10.31 9.20 -8.45
N LEU A 192 10.52 9.46 -7.16
CA LEU A 192 10.67 8.42 -6.14
C LEU A 192 9.38 7.62 -5.96
N MET A 193 8.22 8.28 -5.97
CA MET A 193 6.93 7.59 -5.90
C MET A 193 6.75 6.64 -7.08
N THR A 194 7.18 7.02 -8.28
CA THR A 194 7.14 6.18 -9.48
C THR A 194 8.06 4.97 -9.36
N LEU A 195 9.29 5.16 -8.86
CA LEU A 195 10.23 4.07 -8.62
C LEU A 195 9.63 3.03 -7.65
N VAL A 196 9.17 3.48 -6.48
CA VAL A 196 8.58 2.60 -5.46
C VAL A 196 7.26 1.97 -5.97
N SER A 197 6.46 2.69 -6.76
CA SER A 197 5.26 2.12 -7.37
C SER A 197 5.57 0.93 -8.29
N ASN A 198 6.66 1.00 -9.05
CA ASN A 198 7.11 -0.11 -9.89
C ASN A 198 7.60 -1.31 -9.05
N GLU A 199 8.22 -1.05 -7.91
CA GLU A 199 8.62 -2.10 -6.96
C GLU A 199 7.39 -2.76 -6.33
N LEU A 200 6.43 -1.99 -5.83
CA LEU A 200 5.19 -2.51 -5.25
C LEU A 200 4.39 -3.40 -6.23
N LEU A 201 4.39 -3.06 -7.52
CA LEU A 201 3.74 -3.89 -8.55
C LEU A 201 4.45 -5.22 -8.75
N ARG A 202 5.78 -5.25 -8.70
CA ARG A 202 6.58 -6.48 -8.77
C ARG A 202 6.39 -7.33 -7.52
N ASP A 203 6.50 -6.71 -6.34
CA ASP A 203 6.32 -7.39 -5.06
C ASP A 203 4.95 -8.08 -4.98
N ALA A 204 3.88 -7.39 -5.40
CA ALA A 204 2.55 -7.97 -5.45
C ALA A 204 2.49 -9.24 -6.33
N GLN A 205 3.19 -9.25 -7.47
CA GLN A 205 3.28 -10.42 -8.34
C GLN A 205 4.07 -11.54 -7.68
N ASP A 206 5.23 -11.23 -7.10
CA ASP A 206 6.15 -12.22 -6.51
C ASP A 206 5.55 -12.88 -5.25
N MET A 207 4.74 -12.15 -4.49
CA MET A 207 3.98 -12.66 -3.34
C MET A 207 2.76 -13.51 -3.73
N GLY A 208 2.44 -13.68 -5.01
CA GLY A 208 1.25 -14.41 -5.46
C GLY A 208 -0.06 -13.61 -5.38
N PHE A 209 0.03 -12.28 -5.36
CA PHE A 209 -1.09 -11.35 -5.48
C PHE A 209 -0.99 -10.52 -6.78
N PRO A 210 -0.93 -11.17 -7.95
CA PRO A 210 -0.68 -10.46 -9.21
C PRO A 210 -1.75 -9.39 -9.45
N PRO A 211 -1.35 -8.19 -9.94
CA PRO A 211 -2.28 -7.13 -10.26
C PRO A 211 -3.30 -7.58 -11.32
N ASP A 212 -4.59 -7.40 -11.05
CA ASP A 212 -5.61 -7.56 -12.09
C ASP A 212 -5.57 -6.34 -13.03
N THR A 213 -4.72 -6.43 -14.04
CA THR A 213 -4.48 -5.34 -15.00
C THR A 213 -5.74 -4.92 -15.75
N LYS A 214 -6.70 -5.83 -15.98
CA LYS A 214 -7.97 -5.53 -16.67
C LYS A 214 -8.88 -4.69 -15.78
N SER A 215 -9.07 -5.10 -14.53
CA SER A 215 -9.87 -4.36 -13.56
C SER A 215 -9.21 -3.01 -13.25
N ILE A 216 -7.91 -2.96 -13.01
CA ILE A 216 -7.16 -1.72 -12.81
C ILE A 216 -7.33 -0.77 -14.00
N ALA A 217 -7.15 -1.23 -15.23
CA ALA A 217 -7.32 -0.41 -16.42
C ALA A 217 -8.75 0.13 -16.59
N LYS A 218 -9.75 -0.67 -16.19
CA LYS A 218 -11.15 -0.23 -16.17
C LYS A 218 -11.36 0.90 -15.15
N ASP A 219 -10.88 0.70 -13.93
CA ASP A 219 -11.08 1.64 -12.82
C ASP A 219 -10.30 2.96 -13.06
N LEU A 220 -9.12 2.89 -13.68
CA LEU A 220 -8.32 4.06 -14.04
C LEU A 220 -8.97 4.95 -15.11
N ARG A 221 -10.02 4.48 -15.81
CA ARG A 221 -10.77 5.34 -16.75
C ARG A 221 -11.47 6.48 -16.02
N THR A 222 -11.84 6.28 -14.78
CA THR A 222 -12.52 7.25 -13.92
C THR A 222 -11.56 8.02 -13.00
N SER A 223 -10.25 7.77 -13.08
CA SER A 223 -9.25 8.52 -12.33
C SER A 223 -9.34 10.01 -12.70
N GLY A 224 -9.54 10.86 -11.69
CA GLY A 224 -9.59 12.31 -11.87
C GLY A 224 -8.28 12.88 -12.41
N THR A 225 -7.14 12.34 -11.97
CA THR A 225 -5.82 12.77 -12.42
C THR A 225 -5.59 12.41 -13.90
N LEU A 226 -5.80 11.16 -14.28
CA LEU A 226 -5.61 10.74 -15.67
C LEU A 226 -6.61 11.38 -16.63
N THR A 227 -7.84 11.63 -16.17
CA THR A 227 -8.85 12.37 -16.95
C THR A 227 -8.42 13.81 -17.18
N PHE A 228 -7.90 14.49 -16.16
CA PHE A 228 -7.35 15.83 -16.27
C PHE A 228 -6.17 15.86 -17.27
N CYS A 229 -5.24 14.93 -17.15
CA CYS A 229 -4.08 14.86 -18.07
C CYS A 229 -4.52 14.70 -19.53
N ARG A 230 -5.48 13.80 -19.81
CA ARG A 230 -6.02 13.60 -21.17
C ARG A 230 -6.72 14.85 -21.70
N ALA A 231 -7.57 15.47 -20.88
CA ALA A 231 -8.34 16.66 -21.26
C ALA A 231 -7.44 17.87 -21.59
N ASN A 232 -6.26 17.94 -20.98
CA ASN A 232 -5.29 19.02 -21.21
C ASN A 232 -4.13 18.63 -22.13
N HIS A 233 -4.22 17.46 -22.78
CA HIS A 233 -3.21 16.96 -23.73
C HIS A 233 -1.81 16.74 -23.12
N PHE A 234 -1.73 16.52 -21.81
CA PHE A 234 -0.48 16.15 -21.16
C PHE A 234 -0.10 14.70 -21.47
N PRO A 235 1.20 14.38 -21.55
CA PRO A 235 1.67 13.02 -21.79
C PRO A 235 1.26 12.10 -20.64
N LEU A 236 1.02 10.84 -20.96
CA LEU A 236 0.76 9.78 -19.98
C LEU A 236 1.76 8.64 -20.19
N GLY A 237 2.20 8.06 -19.10
CA GLY A 237 2.96 6.81 -19.12
C GLY A 237 2.09 5.64 -19.58
N THR A 238 2.76 4.62 -20.08
CA THR A 238 2.10 3.33 -20.36
C THR A 238 1.91 2.56 -19.06
N PRO A 239 0.75 1.90 -18.85
CA PRO A 239 0.66 0.93 -17.78
C PRO A 239 1.81 -0.07 -17.97
N ASN A 240 2.64 -0.29 -16.94
CA ASN A 240 3.69 -1.28 -17.03
C ASN A 240 3.08 -2.66 -17.34
N ALA A 241 2.98 -3.00 -18.61
CA ALA A 241 2.94 -4.35 -19.06
C ALA A 241 4.38 -4.85 -18.91
N GLN A 242 4.65 -5.60 -17.81
CA GLN A 242 5.82 -6.46 -17.64
C GLN A 242 7.06 -5.97 -18.40
N ALA A 243 8.01 -5.35 -17.71
CA ALA A 243 9.37 -5.31 -18.24
C ALA A 243 9.80 -6.77 -18.42
N PRO A 244 10.17 -7.22 -19.63
CA PRO A 244 10.69 -8.57 -19.81
C PRO A 244 11.97 -8.71 -18.99
N HIS A 245 12.14 -9.91 -18.37
CA HIS A 245 13.32 -10.33 -17.64
C HIS A 245 14.57 -10.32 -18.51
#